data_4e9be6fa214fbcdff0a5aff56838878e
#
_entry.id   4e9be6fa214fbcdff0a5aff56838878e
#
_cell.length_a   1.000
_cell.length_b   1.000
_cell.length_c   1.000
_cell.angle_alpha   90.00
_cell.angle_beta   90.00
_cell.angle_gamma   90.00
#
_symmetry.space_group_name_H-M   'P 1'
#
loop_
_entity.id
_entity.type
_entity.pdbx_description
1 polymer ?
#
loop_
_entity_poly.entity_id
_entity_poly.type
_entity_poly.pdbx_seq_one_letter_code
_entity_poly.pdbx_strand_id
1 'polypeptide(L)'
;MTLKSQDYAALAEDAYEDRAGGRRDPSQEPAIDIGGHMYKVLEHVNDRRTGYQGTVYLREDTNEVIVAHRGTEQILHDALIADAGMVVARTNTQAPEAIALTRRAVEWAEQKSELTGKHMEVSVTGHSLGGALAQVTAHHFDLKGETFNAYGAASLGYRIPEGGNAMVNHVMAADPVSAASGHYGQVRIYANPNEISNLHSSGFRNGAVAQFLVPDSALLAAGRSLQSHKMENFLAEKSVLDKPETQALAKENSGMISEYRDKLEFLRGGVTTITRGGMGNAADIIDRIRGPLDAGEPARKVTEEEQRRSSSLRMDDAQHPGYMMFLGAQRGVQEQDARVGRSPDIGSTQLAGSLAAEMKAAGGERIDSVLMNK
;
A
#
# COMPACT_ATOMS: atom_id res chain seq x y z
N MET A 1 10.18 -8.72 23.93
CA MET A 1 9.39 -9.53 22.97
C MET A 1 9.28 -8.70 21.70
N THR A 2 9.53 -9.27 20.54
CA THR A 2 9.41 -8.58 19.25
C THR A 2 7.93 -8.35 18.92
N LEU A 3 7.59 -7.25 18.23
CA LEU A 3 6.26 -6.99 17.67
C LEU A 3 5.75 -8.17 16.84
N LYS A 4 4.49 -8.49 16.99
CA LYS A 4 3.79 -9.51 16.21
C LYS A 4 2.95 -8.84 15.11
N SER A 5 2.55 -9.61 14.11
CA SER A 5 1.68 -9.10 13.02
C SER A 5 0.37 -8.48 13.55
N GLN A 6 -0.18 -9.00 14.66
CA GLN A 6 -1.36 -8.43 15.31
C GLN A 6 -1.10 -7.05 15.91
N ASP A 7 0.11 -6.81 16.45
CA ASP A 7 0.49 -5.50 17.00
C ASP A 7 0.55 -4.46 15.87
N TYR A 8 1.18 -4.82 14.74
CA TYR A 8 1.20 -3.98 13.55
C TYR A 8 -0.20 -3.71 12.99
N ALA A 9 -1.07 -4.72 12.97
CA ALA A 9 -2.45 -4.57 12.52
C ALA A 9 -3.23 -3.60 13.41
N ALA A 10 -3.11 -3.75 14.74
CA ALA A 10 -3.77 -2.86 15.70
C ALA A 10 -3.28 -1.41 15.55
N LEU A 11 -1.98 -1.19 15.35
CA LEU A 11 -1.41 0.15 15.13
C LEU A 11 -1.79 0.75 13.77
N ALA A 12 -1.90 -0.09 12.72
CA ALA A 12 -2.37 0.37 11.41
C ALA A 12 -3.85 0.81 11.45
N GLU A 13 -4.69 0.15 12.26
CA GLU A 13 -6.07 0.56 12.52
C GLU A 13 -6.11 1.82 13.37
N ASP A 14 -5.36 1.88 14.48
CA ASP A 14 -5.32 3.03 15.38
C ASP A 14 -4.82 4.32 14.70
N ALA A 15 -4.07 4.21 13.59
CA ALA A 15 -3.66 5.36 12.78
C ALA A 15 -4.84 6.12 12.14
N TYR A 16 -6.04 5.52 12.10
CA TYR A 16 -7.27 6.19 11.64
C TYR A 16 -7.94 7.06 12.72
N GLU A 17 -7.52 6.92 13.98
CA GLU A 17 -8.04 7.75 15.05
C GLU A 17 -7.60 9.21 14.90
N ASP A 18 -8.56 10.12 15.03
CA ASP A 18 -8.29 11.54 14.98
C ASP A 18 -7.59 12.02 16.26
N ARG A 19 -6.43 12.65 16.09
CA ARG A 19 -5.60 13.19 17.17
C ARG A 19 -5.18 14.62 16.89
N ALA A 20 -4.98 15.38 17.96
CA ALA A 20 -4.32 16.68 17.83
C ALA A 20 -2.91 16.51 17.27
N GLY A 21 -2.59 17.24 16.20
CA GLY A 21 -1.26 17.20 15.60
C GLY A 21 -0.18 17.79 16.50
N GLY A 22 1.05 17.32 16.31
CA GLY A 22 2.25 17.81 16.98
C GLY A 22 3.09 16.75 17.67
N ARG A 23 4.28 17.16 18.09
CA ARG A 23 5.17 16.37 18.92
C ARG A 23 4.73 16.38 20.37
N ARG A 24 5.00 15.30 21.09
CA ARG A 24 4.60 15.10 22.46
C ARG A 24 5.80 14.71 23.31
N ASP A 25 5.79 15.14 24.57
CA ASP A 25 6.78 14.65 25.55
C ASP A 25 6.30 13.30 26.10
N PRO A 26 7.01 12.19 25.85
CA PRO A 26 6.58 10.87 26.34
C PRO A 26 6.47 10.78 27.87
N SER A 27 7.15 11.67 28.61
CA SER A 27 7.06 11.70 30.08
C SER A 27 5.73 12.26 30.57
N GLN A 28 5.04 13.06 29.75
CA GLN A 28 3.77 13.70 30.07
C GLN A 28 2.57 13.05 29.39
N GLU A 29 2.80 12.23 28.34
CA GLU A 29 1.74 11.55 27.64
C GLU A 29 1.26 10.30 28.39
N PRO A 30 -0.06 10.14 28.55
CA PRO A 30 -0.60 8.89 29.06
C PRO A 30 -0.38 7.77 28.05
N ALA A 31 -0.09 6.59 28.54
CA ALA A 31 -0.06 5.39 27.70
C ALA A 31 -1.50 5.00 27.34
N ILE A 32 -1.68 4.54 26.11
CA ILE A 32 -2.95 4.03 25.58
C ILE A 32 -2.82 2.55 25.27
N ASP A 33 -3.87 1.78 25.54
CA ASP A 33 -3.92 0.35 25.18
C ASP A 33 -4.30 0.23 23.71
N ILE A 34 -3.43 -0.41 22.92
CA ILE A 34 -3.69 -0.76 21.53
C ILE A 34 -3.38 -2.24 21.35
N GLY A 35 -4.40 -3.04 21.08
CA GLY A 35 -4.23 -4.48 20.85
C GLY A 35 -3.71 -5.26 22.07
N GLY A 36 -3.94 -4.77 23.30
CA GLY A 36 -3.49 -5.39 24.56
C GLY A 36 -2.06 -5.01 24.97
N HIS A 37 -1.46 -4.01 24.33
CA HIS A 37 -0.15 -3.45 24.71
C HIS A 37 -0.23 -1.95 24.91
N MET A 38 0.64 -1.44 25.81
CA MET A 38 0.66 -0.03 26.16
C MET A 38 1.62 0.76 25.26
N TYR A 39 1.09 1.80 24.64
CA TYR A 39 1.84 2.70 23.75
C TYR A 39 1.72 4.15 24.18
N LYS A 40 2.75 4.93 23.93
CA LYS A 40 2.72 6.40 23.99
C LYS A 40 2.78 6.97 22.59
N VAL A 41 1.99 8.00 22.33
CA VAL A 41 2.06 8.75 21.07
C VAL A 41 3.19 9.76 21.20
N LEU A 42 4.23 9.63 20.36
CA LEU A 42 5.36 10.56 20.32
C LEU A 42 5.09 11.76 19.40
N GLU A 43 4.42 11.53 18.29
CA GLU A 43 4.05 12.56 17.33
C GLU A 43 2.83 12.11 16.52
N HIS A 44 1.96 13.05 16.20
CA HIS A 44 0.89 12.86 15.21
C HIS A 44 0.94 14.00 14.19
N VAL A 45 0.86 13.65 12.91
CA VAL A 45 0.77 14.59 11.80
C VAL A 45 -0.59 14.46 11.12
N ASN A 46 -1.25 15.60 10.92
CA ASN A 46 -2.47 15.73 10.13
C ASN A 46 -2.29 16.95 9.22
N ASP A 47 -1.70 16.73 8.04
CA ASP A 47 -1.48 17.82 7.05
C ASP A 47 -2.67 17.90 6.10
N ARG A 48 -3.52 18.90 6.30
CA ARG A 48 -4.70 19.16 5.46
C ARG A 48 -4.35 19.54 4.02
N ARG A 49 -3.14 20.02 3.76
CA ARG A 49 -2.69 20.44 2.42
C ARG A 49 -2.42 19.23 1.52
N THR A 50 -1.79 18.19 2.05
CA THR A 50 -1.49 16.96 1.32
C THR A 50 -2.49 15.85 1.58
N GLY A 51 -3.29 15.98 2.66
CA GLY A 51 -4.15 14.93 3.20
C GLY A 51 -3.38 13.82 3.91
N TYR A 52 -2.07 14.00 4.16
CA TYR A 52 -1.27 13.03 4.88
C TYR A 52 -1.61 13.00 6.37
N GLN A 53 -1.75 11.80 6.90
CA GLN A 53 -1.84 11.55 8.34
C GLN A 53 -0.94 10.39 8.73
N GLY A 54 -0.30 10.52 9.90
CA GLY A 54 0.55 9.46 10.44
C GLY A 54 0.84 9.69 11.91
N THR A 55 1.09 8.61 12.63
CA THR A 55 1.33 8.61 14.08
C THR A 55 2.60 7.84 14.40
N VAL A 56 3.42 8.37 15.29
CA VAL A 56 4.60 7.70 15.84
C VAL A 56 4.26 7.22 17.24
N TYR A 57 4.42 5.92 17.47
CA TYR A 57 4.16 5.25 18.72
C TYR A 57 5.47 4.79 19.37
N LEU A 58 5.52 4.83 20.69
CA LEU A 58 6.54 4.18 21.52
C LEU A 58 5.87 3.07 22.31
N ARG A 59 6.28 1.83 22.11
CA ARG A 59 5.85 0.70 22.93
C ARG A 59 6.59 0.70 24.28
N GLU A 60 5.86 0.72 25.40
CA GLU A 60 6.48 0.92 26.69
C GLU A 60 7.31 -0.26 27.20
N ASP A 61 6.90 -1.50 26.89
CA ASP A 61 7.56 -2.72 27.41
C ASP A 61 8.85 -3.08 26.64
N THR A 62 8.93 -2.74 25.36
CA THR A 62 10.06 -3.11 24.49
C THR A 62 10.91 -1.92 24.06
N ASN A 63 10.43 -0.69 24.19
CA ASN A 63 11.00 0.54 23.66
C ASN A 63 11.12 0.55 22.13
N GLU A 64 10.29 -0.22 21.43
CA GLU A 64 10.20 -0.16 19.96
C GLU A 64 9.41 1.08 19.54
N VAL A 65 9.88 1.74 18.47
CA VAL A 65 9.22 2.92 17.87
C VAL A 65 8.54 2.50 16.57
N ILE A 66 7.27 2.78 16.43
CA ILE A 66 6.50 2.38 15.24
C ILE A 66 5.90 3.60 14.58
N VAL A 67 6.13 3.77 13.27
CA VAL A 67 5.48 4.80 12.47
C VAL A 67 4.33 4.17 11.70
N ALA A 68 3.10 4.55 12.05
CA ALA A 68 1.91 4.09 11.35
C ALA A 68 1.38 5.19 10.42
N HIS A 69 1.29 4.88 9.13
CA HIS A 69 0.75 5.77 8.10
C HIS A 69 -0.73 5.45 7.86
N ARG A 70 -1.58 6.47 7.95
CA ARG A 70 -3.02 6.34 7.68
C ARG A 70 -3.29 6.19 6.19
N GLY A 71 -4.17 5.28 5.82
CA GLY A 71 -4.74 5.19 4.49
C GLY A 71 -5.86 6.22 4.25
N THR A 72 -6.39 6.24 3.04
CA THR A 72 -7.51 7.12 2.67
C THR A 72 -8.79 6.31 2.58
N GLU A 73 -9.78 6.58 3.43
CA GLU A 73 -11.05 5.85 3.52
C GLU A 73 -11.91 5.97 2.24
N GLN A 74 -11.80 7.08 1.53
CA GLN A 74 -12.66 7.41 0.39
C GLN A 74 -12.27 6.72 -0.94
N ILE A 75 -11.14 6.01 -0.99
CA ILE A 75 -10.66 5.39 -2.23
C ILE A 75 -11.50 4.16 -2.64
N LEU A 76 -12.24 3.57 -1.70
CA LEU A 76 -12.88 2.27 -1.88
C LEU A 76 -14.12 2.28 -2.78
N HIS A 77 -14.87 3.37 -2.85
CA HIS A 77 -16.17 3.34 -3.51
C HIS A 77 -16.15 3.67 -5.01
N ASP A 78 -15.33 4.64 -5.45
CA ASP A 78 -15.45 5.16 -6.81
C ASP A 78 -14.14 5.21 -7.61
N ALA A 79 -12.97 5.14 -6.95
CA ALA A 79 -11.72 5.51 -7.60
C ALA A 79 -10.77 4.35 -7.89
N LEU A 80 -10.82 3.25 -7.14
CA LEU A 80 -9.79 2.22 -7.21
C LEU A 80 -9.83 1.41 -8.50
N ILE A 81 -11.03 1.20 -9.03
CA ILE A 81 -11.25 0.48 -10.28
C ILE A 81 -11.24 1.46 -11.46
N ALA A 82 -11.70 2.70 -11.23
CA ALA A 82 -11.83 3.70 -12.27
C ALA A 82 -10.58 4.58 -12.46
N ASP A 83 -9.77 4.81 -11.41
CA ASP A 83 -8.63 5.73 -11.49
C ASP A 83 -7.44 5.32 -10.60
N ALA A 84 -6.71 4.30 -11.04
CA ALA A 84 -5.42 3.93 -10.44
C ALA A 84 -4.39 5.07 -10.48
N GLY A 85 -4.52 6.01 -11.41
CA GLY A 85 -3.71 7.22 -11.49
C GLY A 85 -3.90 8.13 -10.27
N MET A 86 -5.12 8.20 -9.72
CA MET A 86 -5.41 8.96 -8.52
C MET A 86 -4.72 8.38 -7.27
N VAL A 87 -4.65 7.06 -7.14
CA VAL A 87 -3.93 6.40 -6.04
C VAL A 87 -2.45 6.76 -6.09
N VAL A 88 -1.84 6.65 -7.27
CA VAL A 88 -0.43 7.02 -7.49
C VAL A 88 -0.19 8.49 -7.20
N ALA A 89 -1.05 9.40 -7.70
CA ALA A 89 -0.92 10.84 -7.48
C ALA A 89 -1.04 11.19 -5.99
N ARG A 90 -2.01 10.62 -5.28
CA ARG A 90 -2.18 10.84 -3.82
C ARG A 90 -1.01 10.32 -3.02
N THR A 91 -0.52 9.10 -3.30
CA THR A 91 0.66 8.56 -2.64
C THR A 91 1.86 9.48 -2.85
N ASN A 92 2.09 9.91 -4.09
CA ASN A 92 3.19 10.81 -4.42
C ASN A 92 3.07 12.18 -3.71
N THR A 93 1.85 12.69 -3.53
CA THR A 93 1.61 13.94 -2.79
C THR A 93 1.88 13.79 -1.29
N GLN A 94 1.61 12.64 -0.71
CA GLN A 94 1.74 12.38 0.73
C GLN A 94 3.13 11.84 1.13
N ALA A 95 3.87 11.25 0.20
CA ALA A 95 5.16 10.62 0.49
C ALA A 95 6.21 11.55 1.12
N PRO A 96 6.36 12.83 0.75
CA PRO A 96 7.29 13.73 1.43
C PRO A 96 7.02 13.88 2.91
N GLU A 97 5.76 14.02 3.28
CA GLU A 97 5.36 14.17 4.69
C GLU A 97 5.57 12.85 5.46
N ALA A 98 5.29 11.70 4.81
CA ALA A 98 5.56 10.38 5.38
C ALA A 98 7.06 10.17 5.63
N ILE A 99 7.92 10.54 4.66
CA ILE A 99 9.38 10.50 4.80
C ILE A 99 9.83 11.45 5.92
N ALA A 100 9.30 12.68 5.97
CA ALA A 100 9.66 13.64 7.00
C ALA A 100 9.26 13.17 8.42
N LEU A 101 8.07 12.57 8.59
CA LEU A 101 7.65 11.99 9.88
C LEU A 101 8.55 10.83 10.28
N THR A 102 8.81 9.90 9.36
CA THR A 102 9.64 8.72 9.63
C THR A 102 11.07 9.11 9.97
N ARG A 103 11.65 10.11 9.27
CA ARG A 103 12.97 10.66 9.61
C ARG A 103 13.03 11.15 11.05
N ARG A 104 12.05 11.94 11.49
CA ARG A 104 12.02 12.44 12.87
C ARG A 104 11.88 11.32 13.90
N ALA A 105 11.16 10.24 13.57
CA ALA A 105 11.07 9.07 14.43
C ALA A 105 12.42 8.35 14.55
N VAL A 106 13.14 8.18 13.44
CA VAL A 106 14.49 7.58 13.43
C VAL A 106 15.48 8.43 14.23
N GLU A 107 15.54 9.73 13.97
CA GLU A 107 16.40 10.67 14.71
C GLU A 107 16.11 10.66 16.21
N TRP A 108 14.83 10.63 16.59
CA TRP A 108 14.42 10.54 17.99
C TRP A 108 14.88 9.23 18.65
N ALA A 109 14.70 8.09 17.96
CA ALA A 109 15.11 6.79 18.44
C ALA A 109 16.64 6.68 18.59
N GLU A 110 17.41 7.21 17.63
CA GLU A 110 18.87 7.28 17.67
C GLU A 110 19.35 8.11 18.89
N GLN A 111 18.83 9.32 19.05
CA GLN A 111 19.17 10.20 20.18
C GLN A 111 18.85 9.55 21.54
N LYS A 112 17.69 8.89 21.65
CA LYS A 112 17.31 8.19 22.88
C LYS A 112 18.16 6.95 23.13
N SER A 113 18.54 6.22 22.07
CA SER A 113 19.45 5.08 22.18
C SER A 113 20.83 5.51 22.71
N GLU A 114 21.37 6.61 22.21
CA GLU A 114 22.64 7.18 22.69
C GLU A 114 22.55 7.62 24.17
N LEU A 115 21.48 8.32 24.54
CA LEU A 115 21.29 8.82 25.91
C LEU A 115 21.07 7.71 26.94
N THR A 116 20.38 6.63 26.56
CA THR A 116 20.00 5.57 27.49
C THR A 116 20.91 4.35 27.42
N GLY A 117 21.77 4.25 26.42
CA GLY A 117 22.57 3.06 26.13
C GLY A 117 21.76 1.84 25.69
N LYS A 118 20.46 2.02 25.38
CA LYS A 118 19.55 0.97 24.91
C LYS A 118 19.17 1.25 23.47
N HIS A 119 19.42 0.28 22.58
CA HIS A 119 19.00 0.39 21.20
C HIS A 119 17.46 0.42 21.08
N MET A 120 16.94 1.38 20.32
CA MET A 120 15.52 1.51 20.00
C MET A 120 15.33 1.19 18.53
N GLU A 121 14.62 0.10 18.23
CA GLU A 121 14.31 -0.30 16.85
C GLU A 121 13.14 0.55 16.32
N VAL A 122 13.27 1.01 15.08
CA VAL A 122 12.19 1.73 14.37
C VAL A 122 11.62 0.84 13.30
N SER A 123 10.30 0.76 13.24
CA SER A 123 9.56 0.02 12.22
C SER A 123 8.38 0.81 11.68
N VAL A 124 7.80 0.34 10.58
CA VAL A 124 6.71 1.03 9.90
C VAL A 124 5.52 0.12 9.66
N THR A 125 4.31 0.70 9.65
CA THR A 125 3.07 -0.02 9.33
C THR A 125 2.06 0.87 8.63
N GLY A 126 1.04 0.27 8.06
CA GLY A 126 -0.08 0.98 7.47
C GLY A 126 -1.00 0.05 6.67
N HIS A 127 -2.21 0.54 6.44
CA HIS A 127 -3.24 -0.13 5.66
C HIS A 127 -3.51 0.65 4.37
N SER A 128 -3.86 -0.05 3.30
CA SER A 128 -4.27 0.60 2.04
C SER A 128 -3.18 1.53 1.48
N LEU A 129 -3.49 2.79 1.22
CA LEU A 129 -2.52 3.83 0.82
C LEU A 129 -1.45 4.07 1.90
N GLY A 130 -1.82 4.01 3.19
CA GLY A 130 -0.87 4.11 4.29
C GLY A 130 0.18 2.99 4.26
N GLY A 131 -0.21 1.79 3.83
CA GLY A 131 0.70 0.69 3.61
C GLY A 131 1.67 0.94 2.43
N ALA A 132 1.24 1.63 1.37
CA ALA A 132 2.15 2.06 0.31
C ALA A 132 3.19 3.06 0.84
N LEU A 133 2.77 4.03 1.67
CA LEU A 133 3.68 4.98 2.32
C LEU A 133 4.65 4.29 3.28
N ALA A 134 4.19 3.25 4.00
CA ALA A 134 5.05 2.42 4.84
C ALA A 134 6.13 1.70 4.01
N GLN A 135 5.79 1.13 2.85
CA GLN A 135 6.77 0.52 1.94
C GLN A 135 7.77 1.56 1.40
N VAL A 136 7.29 2.78 1.05
CA VAL A 136 8.17 3.88 0.59
C VAL A 136 9.17 4.27 1.69
N THR A 137 8.70 4.47 2.92
CA THR A 137 9.55 4.90 4.03
C THR A 137 10.47 3.77 4.52
N ALA A 138 10.00 2.51 4.49
CA ALA A 138 10.84 1.35 4.75
C ALA A 138 12.03 1.26 3.78
N HIS A 139 11.77 1.40 2.48
CA HIS A 139 12.83 1.40 1.48
C HIS A 139 13.79 2.58 1.64
N HIS A 140 13.25 3.78 1.96
CA HIS A 140 14.07 4.99 2.09
C HIS A 140 15.03 4.96 3.28
N PHE A 141 14.60 4.38 4.41
CA PHE A 141 15.37 4.37 5.66
C PHE A 141 15.92 2.99 6.03
N ASP A 142 15.79 1.98 5.17
CA ASP A 142 16.19 0.60 5.42
C ASP A 142 15.52 0.03 6.70
N LEU A 143 14.21 0.29 6.84
CA LEU A 143 13.42 -0.17 7.98
C LEU A 143 12.69 -1.46 7.65
N LYS A 144 12.30 -2.16 8.70
CA LYS A 144 11.38 -3.29 8.65
C LYS A 144 9.96 -2.83 8.96
N GLY A 145 8.99 -3.68 8.66
CA GLY A 145 7.60 -3.44 9.03
C GLY A 145 6.63 -4.41 8.38
N GLU A 146 5.36 -4.20 8.69
CA GLU A 146 4.29 -5.01 8.13
C GLU A 146 3.14 -4.12 7.63
N THR A 147 2.50 -4.52 6.54
CA THR A 147 1.38 -3.76 5.96
C THR A 147 0.18 -4.66 5.71
N PHE A 148 -1.01 -4.05 5.63
CA PHE A 148 -2.28 -4.75 5.51
C PHE A 148 -3.06 -4.24 4.31
N ASN A 149 -3.37 -5.12 3.37
CA ASN A 149 -4.05 -4.77 2.11
C ASN A 149 -3.49 -3.52 1.44
N ALA A 150 -2.17 -3.35 1.53
CA ALA A 150 -1.49 -2.18 1.01
C ALA A 150 -1.55 -2.12 -0.52
N TYR A 151 -1.63 -0.93 -1.08
CA TYR A 151 -1.24 -0.73 -2.47
C TYR A 151 0.28 -0.90 -2.57
N GLY A 152 0.75 -1.66 -3.57
CA GLY A 152 2.18 -1.95 -3.71
C GLY A 152 2.99 -0.73 -4.17
N ALA A 153 4.15 -0.51 -3.56
CA ALA A 153 4.99 0.66 -3.83
C ALA A 153 5.88 0.55 -5.08
N ALA A 154 6.05 -0.64 -5.66
CA ALA A 154 6.97 -0.85 -6.80
C ALA A 154 6.61 -0.02 -8.04
N SER A 155 5.31 0.31 -8.23
CA SER A 155 4.84 1.09 -9.37
C SER A 155 4.81 2.61 -9.16
N LEU A 156 5.22 3.11 -7.99
CA LEU A 156 5.08 4.53 -7.64
C LEU A 156 6.17 5.44 -8.21
N GLY A 157 7.17 4.89 -8.89
CA GLY A 157 8.22 5.68 -9.54
C GLY A 157 9.41 6.04 -8.65
N TYR A 158 9.48 5.50 -7.41
CA TYR A 158 10.62 5.71 -6.49
C TYR A 158 11.77 4.72 -6.71
N ARG A 159 11.74 3.92 -7.77
CA ARG A 159 12.69 2.83 -8.05
C ARG A 159 12.74 1.80 -6.91
N ILE A 160 11.63 1.60 -6.26
CA ILE A 160 11.48 0.60 -5.21
C ILE A 160 11.40 -0.78 -5.88
N PRO A 161 12.28 -1.72 -5.54
CA PRO A 161 12.24 -3.06 -6.11
C PRO A 161 11.01 -3.82 -5.61
N GLU A 162 10.47 -4.68 -6.45
CA GLU A 162 9.48 -5.65 -6.01
C GLU A 162 10.14 -6.79 -5.24
N GLY A 163 9.45 -7.33 -4.22
CA GLY A 163 9.96 -8.42 -3.40
C GLY A 163 10.98 -7.99 -2.33
N GLY A 164 11.85 -8.90 -1.91
CA GLY A 164 12.79 -8.69 -0.80
C GLY A 164 12.24 -9.18 0.54
N ASN A 165 12.96 -8.88 1.63
CA ASN A 165 12.67 -9.39 2.98
C ASN A 165 12.51 -8.29 4.05
N ALA A 166 12.56 -7.01 3.66
CA ALA A 166 12.47 -5.91 4.60
C ALA A 166 11.04 -5.75 5.15
N MET A 167 10.05 -5.95 4.31
CA MET A 167 8.64 -5.81 4.66
C MET A 167 7.89 -7.14 4.55
N VAL A 168 6.80 -7.27 5.32
CA VAL A 168 5.79 -8.32 5.14
C VAL A 168 4.46 -7.66 4.81
N ASN A 169 3.91 -7.98 3.65
CA ASN A 169 2.65 -7.42 3.16
C ASN A 169 1.55 -8.49 3.31
N HIS A 170 0.65 -8.31 4.27
CA HIS A 170 -0.49 -9.17 4.50
C HIS A 170 -1.64 -8.74 3.61
N VAL A 171 -2.09 -9.61 2.71
CA VAL A 171 -3.11 -9.27 1.72
C VAL A 171 -4.21 -10.34 1.65
N MET A 172 -5.44 -9.89 1.52
CA MET A 172 -6.56 -10.77 1.19
C MET A 172 -6.54 -11.15 -0.29
N ALA A 173 -6.90 -12.39 -0.59
CA ALA A 173 -6.78 -12.98 -1.93
C ALA A 173 -7.49 -12.18 -3.01
N ALA A 174 -8.69 -11.70 -2.71
CA ALA A 174 -9.52 -10.96 -3.66
C ALA A 174 -9.54 -9.44 -3.41
N ASP A 175 -8.64 -8.93 -2.58
CA ASP A 175 -8.53 -7.48 -2.37
C ASP A 175 -8.01 -6.76 -3.61
N PRO A 176 -8.83 -5.86 -4.22
CA PRO A 176 -8.44 -5.19 -5.47
C PRO A 176 -7.34 -4.16 -5.29
N VAL A 177 -7.17 -3.59 -4.08
CA VAL A 177 -6.15 -2.57 -3.81
C VAL A 177 -4.77 -3.17 -3.82
N SER A 178 -4.58 -4.22 -3.02
CA SER A 178 -3.29 -4.91 -2.93
C SER A 178 -2.94 -5.69 -4.20
N ALA A 179 -3.94 -6.05 -5.01
CA ALA A 179 -3.73 -6.72 -6.29
C ALA A 179 -3.29 -5.78 -7.42
N ALA A 180 -3.45 -4.46 -7.25
CA ALA A 180 -3.24 -3.51 -8.34
C ALA A 180 -1.76 -3.12 -8.57
N SER A 181 -0.83 -3.51 -7.72
CA SER A 181 0.60 -3.14 -7.85
C SER A 181 1.51 -4.09 -7.10
N GLY A 182 2.74 -4.27 -7.62
CA GLY A 182 3.80 -5.03 -6.96
C GLY A 182 4.26 -4.42 -5.63
N HIS A 183 4.65 -5.26 -4.68
CA HIS A 183 4.98 -4.87 -3.31
C HIS A 183 6.48 -4.91 -3.04
N TYR A 184 6.97 -3.98 -2.22
CA TYR A 184 8.27 -4.08 -1.59
C TYR A 184 8.19 -5.00 -0.38
N GLY A 185 8.99 -6.09 -0.39
CA GLY A 185 8.97 -7.13 0.65
C GLY A 185 8.17 -8.38 0.26
N GLN A 186 8.03 -9.28 1.21
CA GLN A 186 7.28 -10.53 1.06
C GLN A 186 5.77 -10.26 1.04
N VAL A 187 5.04 -10.97 0.18
CA VAL A 187 3.57 -10.96 0.18
C VAL A 187 3.04 -12.25 0.80
N ARG A 188 2.17 -12.12 1.81
CA ARG A 188 1.44 -13.22 2.44
C ARG A 188 -0.03 -13.12 2.10
N ILE A 189 -0.52 -14.07 1.31
CA ILE A 189 -1.90 -14.08 0.82
C ILE A 189 -2.76 -14.94 1.75
N TYR A 190 -3.90 -14.39 2.15
CA TYR A 190 -4.93 -15.06 2.93
C TYR A 190 -6.22 -15.11 2.13
N ALA A 191 -6.97 -16.19 2.24
CA ALA A 191 -8.27 -16.32 1.59
C ALA A 191 -9.34 -16.79 2.57
N ASN A 192 -10.56 -16.34 2.34
CA ASN A 192 -11.75 -16.91 2.96
C ASN A 192 -12.64 -17.54 1.89
N PRO A 193 -13.60 -18.42 2.27
CA PRO A 193 -14.46 -19.12 1.32
C PRO A 193 -15.28 -18.18 0.41
N ASN A 194 -15.67 -17.01 0.93
CA ASN A 194 -16.44 -16.04 0.15
C ASN A 194 -15.62 -15.44 -0.99
N GLU A 195 -14.33 -15.13 -0.75
CA GLU A 195 -13.44 -14.62 -1.79
C GLU A 195 -13.26 -15.64 -2.91
N ILE A 196 -13.00 -16.89 -2.55
CA ILE A 196 -12.87 -17.99 -3.52
C ILE A 196 -14.15 -18.14 -4.34
N SER A 197 -15.33 -18.10 -3.69
CA SER A 197 -16.61 -18.11 -4.37
C SER A 197 -16.82 -16.91 -5.30
N ASN A 198 -16.42 -15.70 -4.88
CA ASN A 198 -16.50 -14.49 -5.70
C ASN A 198 -15.60 -14.56 -6.94
N LEU A 199 -14.36 -15.00 -6.77
CA LEU A 199 -13.45 -15.20 -7.90
C LEU A 199 -13.99 -16.26 -8.86
N HIS A 200 -14.44 -17.39 -8.33
CA HIS A 200 -15.02 -18.48 -9.14
C HIS A 200 -16.27 -18.02 -9.90
N SER A 201 -17.19 -17.29 -9.26
CA SER A 201 -18.41 -16.77 -9.90
C SER A 201 -18.14 -15.65 -10.90
N SER A 202 -16.94 -15.05 -10.86
CA SER A 202 -16.46 -14.05 -11.81
C SER A 202 -15.63 -14.66 -12.96
N GLY A 203 -15.59 -15.98 -13.07
CA GLY A 203 -14.98 -16.70 -14.19
C GLY A 203 -13.57 -17.23 -13.93
N PHE A 204 -12.93 -16.88 -12.82
CA PHE A 204 -11.58 -17.38 -12.50
C PHE A 204 -11.59 -18.86 -12.12
N ARG A 205 -10.56 -19.61 -12.53
CA ARG A 205 -10.44 -21.06 -12.32
C ARG A 205 -9.02 -21.44 -11.94
N ASN A 206 -8.90 -22.53 -11.21
CA ASN A 206 -7.62 -23.19 -11.02
C ASN A 206 -7.29 -24.06 -12.24
N GLY A 207 -6.15 -23.80 -12.86
CA GLY A 207 -5.63 -24.54 -14.00
C GLY A 207 -5.83 -23.85 -15.35
N ALA A 208 -4.77 -23.81 -16.15
CA ALA A 208 -4.66 -23.07 -17.40
C ALA A 208 -5.76 -23.43 -18.44
N VAL A 209 -6.12 -24.71 -18.56
CA VAL A 209 -7.13 -25.15 -19.53
C VAL A 209 -8.53 -24.68 -19.13
N ALA A 210 -8.86 -24.79 -17.83
CA ALA A 210 -10.16 -24.34 -17.32
C ALA A 210 -10.31 -22.82 -17.43
N GLN A 211 -9.25 -22.09 -17.21
CA GLN A 211 -9.19 -20.63 -17.32
C GLN A 211 -9.42 -20.17 -18.77
N PHE A 212 -8.85 -20.87 -19.75
CA PHE A 212 -9.00 -20.50 -21.17
C PHE A 212 -10.42 -20.71 -21.71
N LEU A 213 -11.18 -21.64 -21.14
CA LEU A 213 -12.53 -21.99 -21.60
C LEU A 213 -13.65 -21.14 -21.03
N VAL A 214 -13.41 -20.38 -19.98
CA VAL A 214 -14.45 -19.59 -19.28
C VAL A 214 -14.06 -18.12 -19.33
N PRO A 215 -14.93 -17.25 -19.87
CA PRO A 215 -14.72 -15.81 -19.78
C PRO A 215 -14.66 -15.35 -18.32
N ASP A 216 -13.69 -14.54 -17.98
CA ASP A 216 -13.54 -13.95 -16.64
C ASP A 216 -13.63 -12.43 -16.67
N SER A 217 -13.91 -11.83 -15.51
CA SER A 217 -13.95 -10.39 -15.35
C SER A 217 -13.29 -9.99 -14.03
N ALA A 218 -12.07 -9.44 -14.13
CA ALA A 218 -11.35 -8.92 -12.97
C ALA A 218 -12.08 -7.75 -12.30
N LEU A 219 -12.74 -6.89 -13.09
CA LEU A 219 -13.52 -5.76 -12.56
C LEU A 219 -14.76 -6.23 -11.81
N LEU A 220 -15.45 -7.26 -12.30
CA LEU A 220 -16.59 -7.85 -11.61
C LEU A 220 -16.16 -8.51 -10.29
N ALA A 221 -15.04 -9.25 -10.30
CA ALA A 221 -14.48 -9.85 -9.11
C ALA A 221 -14.08 -8.77 -8.07
N ALA A 222 -13.41 -7.72 -8.51
CA ALA A 222 -13.03 -6.58 -7.68
C ALA A 222 -14.24 -5.91 -7.02
N GLY A 223 -15.29 -5.62 -7.78
CA GLY A 223 -16.51 -5.01 -7.26
C GLY A 223 -17.24 -5.88 -6.23
N ARG A 224 -17.19 -7.21 -6.39
CA ARG A 224 -17.76 -8.16 -5.42
C ARG A 224 -16.92 -8.37 -4.16
N SER A 225 -15.66 -7.99 -4.20
CA SER A 225 -14.67 -8.29 -3.16
C SER A 225 -14.21 -7.07 -2.37
N LEU A 226 -14.95 -5.96 -2.38
CA LEU A 226 -14.61 -4.74 -1.63
C LEU A 226 -14.48 -4.98 -0.12
N GLN A 227 -15.20 -5.97 0.43
CA GLN A 227 -15.07 -6.36 1.84
C GLN A 227 -13.70 -6.97 2.16
N SER A 228 -13.01 -7.54 1.17
CA SER A 228 -11.66 -8.08 1.33
C SER A 228 -10.65 -7.00 1.69
N HIS A 229 -10.89 -5.74 1.30
CA HIS A 229 -9.99 -4.62 1.61
C HIS A 229 -10.02 -4.18 3.07
N LYS A 230 -11.07 -4.48 3.81
CA LYS A 230 -11.26 -3.94 5.15
C LYS A 230 -10.21 -4.42 6.14
N MET A 231 -9.77 -3.51 7.02
CA MET A 231 -8.82 -3.80 8.09
C MET A 231 -9.35 -4.83 9.09
N GLU A 232 -10.67 -4.93 9.27
CA GLU A 232 -11.34 -5.94 10.12
C GLU A 232 -10.90 -7.38 9.82
N ASN A 233 -10.44 -7.69 8.59
CA ASN A 233 -9.94 -9.02 8.23
C ASN A 233 -8.67 -9.41 8.99
N PHE A 234 -7.96 -8.44 9.57
CA PHE A 234 -6.70 -8.65 10.28
C PHE A 234 -6.81 -8.39 11.79
N LEU A 235 -8.01 -8.06 12.29
CA LEU A 235 -8.23 -7.62 13.67
C LEU A 235 -9.11 -8.58 14.46
N ALA A 236 -8.81 -8.70 15.75
CA ALA A 236 -9.60 -9.42 16.74
C ALA A 236 -10.00 -10.84 16.29
N GLU A 237 -11.23 -11.27 16.55
CA GLU A 237 -11.74 -12.61 16.23
C GLU A 237 -11.80 -12.90 14.72
N LYS A 238 -11.95 -11.85 13.90
CA LYS A 238 -11.98 -11.99 12.44
C LYS A 238 -10.59 -12.17 11.83
N SER A 239 -9.53 -11.88 12.58
CA SER A 239 -8.15 -11.92 12.08
C SER A 239 -7.83 -13.20 11.35
N VAL A 240 -7.27 -13.05 10.14
CA VAL A 240 -6.75 -14.16 9.34
C VAL A 240 -5.29 -14.50 9.67
N LEU A 241 -4.61 -13.64 10.44
CA LEU A 241 -3.16 -13.70 10.67
C LEU A 241 -2.74 -14.98 11.40
N ASP A 242 -3.56 -15.44 12.37
CA ASP A 242 -3.30 -16.63 13.18
C ASP A 242 -4.06 -17.88 12.71
N LYS A 243 -4.67 -17.81 11.52
CA LYS A 243 -5.47 -18.91 10.97
C LYS A 243 -4.74 -19.57 9.80
N PRO A 244 -3.98 -20.65 10.04
CA PRO A 244 -3.23 -21.34 8.98
C PRO A 244 -4.11 -21.85 7.85
N GLU A 245 -5.38 -22.14 8.13
CA GLU A 245 -6.37 -22.55 7.12
C GLU A 245 -6.62 -21.49 6.05
N THR A 246 -6.50 -20.20 6.38
CA THR A 246 -6.69 -19.11 5.40
C THR A 246 -5.54 -19.04 4.40
N GLN A 247 -4.31 -19.28 4.83
CA GLN A 247 -3.15 -19.39 3.94
C GLN A 247 -3.18 -20.70 3.14
N ALA A 248 -3.63 -21.80 3.76
CA ALA A 248 -3.80 -23.07 3.07
C ALA A 248 -4.83 -22.95 1.93
N LEU A 249 -5.98 -22.30 2.21
CA LEU A 249 -7.01 -22.04 1.20
C LEU A 249 -6.49 -21.15 0.07
N ALA A 250 -5.71 -20.11 0.38
CA ALA A 250 -5.08 -19.26 -0.62
C ALA A 250 -4.09 -20.06 -1.50
N LYS A 251 -3.28 -20.92 -0.89
CA LYS A 251 -2.33 -21.79 -1.60
C LYS A 251 -3.03 -22.78 -2.52
N GLU A 252 -4.11 -23.43 -2.04
CA GLU A 252 -4.90 -24.36 -2.84
C GLU A 252 -5.51 -23.68 -4.08
N ASN A 253 -5.86 -22.40 -3.98
CA ASN A 253 -6.47 -21.62 -5.04
C ASN A 253 -5.49 -20.63 -5.70
N SER A 254 -4.18 -20.86 -5.58
CA SER A 254 -3.14 -19.92 -6.02
C SER A 254 -3.22 -19.57 -7.51
N GLY A 255 -3.54 -20.53 -8.38
CA GLY A 255 -3.68 -20.29 -9.82
C GLY A 255 -4.76 -19.27 -10.15
N MET A 256 -5.95 -19.43 -9.56
CA MET A 256 -7.08 -18.51 -9.72
C MET A 256 -6.79 -17.12 -9.12
N ILE A 257 -6.15 -17.08 -7.96
CA ILE A 257 -5.81 -15.85 -7.25
C ILE A 257 -4.74 -15.08 -8.03
N SER A 258 -3.69 -15.73 -8.49
CA SER A 258 -2.63 -15.10 -9.29
C SER A 258 -3.20 -14.50 -10.58
N GLU A 259 -3.99 -15.27 -11.33
CA GLU A 259 -4.62 -14.80 -12.57
C GLU A 259 -5.46 -13.54 -12.35
N TYR A 260 -6.25 -13.50 -11.26
CA TYR A 260 -7.03 -12.32 -10.89
C TYR A 260 -6.14 -11.11 -10.58
N ARG A 261 -5.11 -11.29 -9.76
CA ARG A 261 -4.20 -10.23 -9.35
C ARG A 261 -3.39 -9.70 -10.52
N ASP A 262 -2.86 -10.57 -11.37
CA ASP A 262 -2.11 -10.20 -12.57
C ASP A 262 -2.98 -9.38 -13.55
N LYS A 263 -4.25 -9.76 -13.72
CA LYS A 263 -5.18 -8.99 -14.56
C LYS A 263 -5.48 -7.61 -14.01
N LEU A 264 -5.66 -7.46 -12.70
CA LEU A 264 -5.86 -6.14 -12.09
C LEU A 264 -4.61 -5.27 -12.23
N GLU A 265 -3.45 -5.83 -12.00
CA GLU A 265 -2.20 -5.10 -12.18
C GLU A 265 -1.99 -4.67 -13.63
N PHE A 266 -2.30 -5.54 -14.59
CA PHE A 266 -2.26 -5.22 -16.01
C PHE A 266 -3.23 -4.09 -16.38
N LEU A 267 -4.49 -4.15 -15.92
CA LEU A 267 -5.48 -3.09 -16.14
C LEU A 267 -5.03 -1.75 -15.58
N ARG A 268 -4.49 -1.74 -14.35
CA ARG A 268 -3.89 -0.54 -13.77
C ARG A 268 -2.76 0.01 -14.63
N GLY A 269 -1.85 -0.84 -15.10
CA GLY A 269 -0.74 -0.45 -15.98
C GLY A 269 -1.22 0.23 -17.25
N GLY A 270 -2.28 -0.28 -17.87
CA GLY A 270 -2.92 0.28 -19.06
C GLY A 270 -3.49 1.68 -18.80
N VAL A 271 -4.25 1.86 -17.72
CA VAL A 271 -4.83 3.17 -17.34
C VAL A 271 -3.72 4.19 -17.07
N THR A 272 -2.69 3.82 -16.32
CA THR A 272 -1.57 4.72 -16.01
C THR A 272 -0.81 5.14 -17.28
N THR A 273 -0.68 4.26 -18.27
CA THR A 273 -0.04 4.56 -19.54
C THR A 273 -0.82 5.62 -20.32
N ILE A 274 -2.14 5.49 -20.37
CA ILE A 274 -3.02 6.42 -21.07
C ILE A 274 -2.99 7.80 -20.39
N THR A 275 -3.06 7.85 -19.05
CA THR A 275 -3.13 9.10 -18.29
C THR A 275 -1.79 9.86 -18.25
N ARG A 276 -0.65 9.17 -18.31
CA ARG A 276 0.69 9.78 -18.31
C ARG A 276 1.27 10.09 -19.68
N GLY A 277 0.51 9.94 -20.77
CA GLY A 277 0.97 10.26 -22.12
C GLY A 277 2.10 9.36 -22.64
N GLY A 278 2.13 8.11 -22.25
CA GLY A 278 2.88 7.05 -22.94
C GLY A 278 4.40 6.98 -22.72
N MET A 279 5.05 7.88 -21.94
CA MET A 279 6.50 7.89 -21.81
C MET A 279 7.07 7.21 -20.55
N GLY A 280 6.25 6.90 -19.56
CA GLY A 280 6.71 6.27 -18.30
C GLY A 280 6.83 4.74 -18.31
N ASN A 281 6.12 4.07 -19.19
CA ASN A 281 5.87 2.63 -19.10
C ASN A 281 6.63 1.73 -20.06
N ALA A 282 7.45 2.28 -20.95
CA ALA A 282 8.27 1.43 -21.83
C ALA A 282 9.26 0.57 -21.02
N ALA A 283 9.79 1.09 -19.91
CA ALA A 283 10.68 0.33 -19.01
C ALA A 283 9.92 -0.80 -18.29
N ASP A 284 8.73 -0.53 -17.72
CA ASP A 284 7.91 -1.52 -17.04
C ASP A 284 7.41 -2.63 -17.98
N ILE A 285 7.06 -2.28 -19.23
CA ILE A 285 6.65 -3.24 -20.26
C ILE A 285 7.84 -4.09 -20.69
N ILE A 286 9.02 -3.50 -20.86
CA ILE A 286 10.25 -4.21 -21.24
C ILE A 286 10.68 -5.17 -20.14
N ASP A 287 10.60 -4.77 -18.87
CA ASP A 287 10.94 -5.64 -17.74
C ASP A 287 9.96 -6.81 -17.59
N ARG A 288 8.68 -6.61 -17.91
CA ARG A 288 7.67 -7.69 -17.95
C ARG A 288 7.82 -8.65 -19.12
N ILE A 289 8.23 -8.14 -20.29
CA ILE A 289 8.52 -8.97 -21.47
C ILE A 289 9.76 -9.85 -21.24
N ARG A 290 10.71 -9.40 -20.40
CA ARG A 290 11.89 -10.18 -20.03
C ARG A 290 11.60 -11.35 -19.09
N GLY A 291 10.41 -11.42 -18.50
CA GLY A 291 10.02 -12.44 -17.53
C GLY A 291 10.68 -12.24 -16.15
N PRO A 292 10.27 -13.01 -15.14
CA PRO A 292 10.95 -12.99 -13.85
C PRO A 292 12.40 -13.39 -14.07
N LEU A 293 13.34 -12.54 -13.66
CA LEU A 293 14.76 -12.91 -13.58
C LEU A 293 14.83 -14.18 -12.75
N ASP A 294 15.45 -15.22 -13.31
CA ASP A 294 15.56 -16.54 -12.71
C ASP A 294 15.88 -16.45 -11.22
N ALA A 295 15.06 -17.10 -10.40
CA ALA A 295 15.22 -17.21 -8.95
C ALA A 295 16.45 -18.08 -8.57
N GLY A 296 17.57 -17.93 -9.28
CA GLY A 296 18.75 -18.75 -9.19
C GLY A 296 20.04 -18.05 -8.77
N GLU A 297 20.09 -16.73 -8.70
CA GLU A 297 21.29 -16.07 -8.17
C GLU A 297 21.12 -15.71 -6.69
N PRO A 298 22.04 -16.16 -5.81
CA PRO A 298 22.03 -15.76 -4.41
C PRO A 298 22.27 -14.24 -4.33
N ALA A 299 21.44 -13.56 -3.54
CA ALA A 299 21.55 -12.13 -3.26
C ALA A 299 23.04 -11.77 -3.06
N ARG A 300 23.55 -10.89 -3.94
CA ARG A 300 24.91 -10.40 -3.88
C ARG A 300 25.12 -9.78 -2.50
N LYS A 301 26.03 -10.34 -1.72
CA LYS A 301 26.43 -9.78 -0.43
C LYS A 301 26.91 -8.35 -0.68
N VAL A 302 26.16 -7.39 -0.18
CA VAL A 302 26.58 -5.99 -0.14
C VAL A 302 27.88 -5.96 0.67
N THR A 303 28.95 -5.47 0.08
CA THR A 303 30.23 -5.40 0.74
C THR A 303 30.17 -4.33 1.83
N GLU A 304 30.97 -4.50 2.91
CA GLU A 304 31.07 -3.49 3.99
C GLU A 304 31.41 -2.09 3.45
N GLU A 305 32.04 -2.01 2.30
CA GLU A 305 32.39 -0.76 1.63
C GLU A 305 31.18 -0.08 0.96
N GLU A 306 30.24 -0.84 0.42
CA GLU A 306 28.95 -0.33 -0.08
C GLU A 306 28.04 0.11 1.09
N GLN A 307 28.09 -0.59 2.21
CA GLN A 307 27.41 -0.21 3.43
C GLN A 307 28.00 1.07 4.06
N ARG A 308 29.30 1.25 4.02
CA ARG A 308 29.96 2.50 4.45
C ARG A 308 29.68 3.67 3.51
N ARG A 309 29.58 3.44 2.20
CA ARG A 309 29.17 4.47 1.24
C ARG A 309 27.71 4.89 1.42
N SER A 310 26.83 3.98 1.73
CA SER A 310 25.42 4.34 2.02
C SER A 310 25.28 5.12 3.33
N SER A 311 26.13 4.86 4.33
CA SER A 311 26.14 5.60 5.59
C SER A 311 26.83 6.97 5.51
N SER A 312 27.78 7.16 4.59
CA SER A 312 28.42 8.48 4.38
C SER A 312 27.59 9.46 3.54
N LEU A 313 26.57 8.99 2.83
CA LEU A 313 25.61 9.81 2.09
C LEU A 313 24.51 10.44 2.99
N ARG A 314 24.61 10.24 4.32
CA ARG A 314 23.62 10.71 5.31
C ARG A 314 23.66 12.19 5.66
N MET A 315 24.56 13.01 5.11
CA MET A 315 24.77 14.38 5.62
C MET A 315 24.36 15.54 4.73
N ASP A 316 23.81 15.34 3.51
CA ASP A 316 23.37 16.47 2.68
C ASP A 316 22.07 16.16 1.92
N ASP A 317 21.01 15.94 2.67
CA ASP A 317 19.73 15.48 2.15
C ASP A 317 18.95 16.50 1.30
N ALA A 318 19.24 17.78 1.40
CA ALA A 318 18.62 18.80 0.54
C ALA A 318 19.07 18.72 -0.93
N GLN A 319 20.15 17.99 -1.21
CA GLN A 319 20.73 17.80 -2.56
C GLN A 319 20.67 16.35 -3.04
N HIS A 320 20.00 15.44 -2.31
CA HIS A 320 19.89 14.05 -2.73
C HIS A 320 19.18 13.96 -4.10
N PRO A 321 19.75 13.22 -5.10
CA PRO A 321 19.18 13.14 -6.44
C PRO A 321 17.71 12.67 -6.46
N GLY A 322 17.33 11.79 -5.54
CA GLY A 322 15.93 11.34 -5.40
C GLY A 322 14.97 12.44 -4.93
N TYR A 323 15.42 13.30 -4.02
CA TYR A 323 14.64 14.44 -3.54
C TYR A 323 14.48 15.51 -4.63
N MET A 324 15.55 15.78 -5.38
CA MET A 324 15.51 16.73 -6.50
C MET A 324 14.67 16.21 -7.67
N MET A 325 14.72 14.90 -7.97
CA MET A 325 13.79 14.26 -8.92
C MET A 325 12.33 14.37 -8.47
N PHE A 326 12.10 14.21 -7.18
CA PHE A 326 10.77 14.36 -6.58
C PHE A 326 10.22 15.78 -6.72
N LEU A 327 11.02 16.81 -6.40
CA LEU A 327 10.64 18.21 -6.60
C LEU A 327 10.45 18.56 -8.08
N GLY A 328 11.24 17.96 -8.97
CA GLY A 328 11.07 18.08 -10.42
C GLY A 328 9.76 17.47 -10.91
N ALA A 329 9.40 16.31 -10.39
CA ALA A 329 8.12 15.66 -10.70
C ALA A 329 6.92 16.46 -10.16
N GLN A 330 7.01 17.04 -8.97
CA GLN A 330 5.97 17.93 -8.42
C GLN A 330 5.78 19.20 -9.25
N ARG A 331 6.87 19.83 -9.71
CA ARG A 331 6.78 20.99 -10.60
C ARG A 331 6.13 20.64 -11.93
N GLY A 332 6.46 19.48 -12.50
CA GLY A 332 5.85 19.00 -13.73
C GLY A 332 4.33 18.77 -13.60
N VAL A 333 3.87 18.23 -12.48
CA VAL A 333 2.44 18.04 -12.20
C VAL A 333 1.73 19.38 -12.00
N GLN A 334 2.31 20.31 -11.24
CA GLN A 334 1.73 21.65 -11.03
C GLN A 334 1.69 22.47 -12.33
N GLU A 335 2.69 22.35 -13.20
CA GLU A 335 2.69 23.01 -14.51
C GLU A 335 1.71 22.38 -15.50
N GLN A 336 1.45 21.07 -15.40
CA GLN A 336 0.41 20.41 -16.19
C GLN A 336 -1.00 20.78 -15.71
N ASP A 337 -1.26 20.83 -14.41
CA ASP A 337 -2.54 21.28 -13.87
C ASP A 337 -2.85 22.74 -14.26
N ALA A 338 -1.82 23.59 -14.31
CA ALA A 338 -1.95 24.95 -14.79
C ALA A 338 -2.22 25.06 -16.31
N ARG A 339 -1.82 24.06 -17.10
CA ARG A 339 -2.02 24.01 -18.55
C ARG A 339 -3.34 23.35 -18.96
N VAL A 340 -3.81 22.36 -18.18
CA VAL A 340 -5.10 21.67 -18.43
C VAL A 340 -6.30 22.59 -18.15
N GLY A 341 -6.13 23.67 -17.38
CA GLY A 341 -7.17 24.68 -17.18
C GLY A 341 -7.51 25.53 -18.44
N ARG A 342 -6.90 25.26 -19.60
CA ARG A 342 -7.14 26.00 -20.84
C ARG A 342 -7.10 25.11 -22.10
N SER A 343 -7.98 24.14 -22.22
CA SER A 343 -8.29 23.57 -23.55
C SER A 343 -9.56 22.73 -23.53
N PRO A 344 -10.35 22.73 -24.61
CA PRO A 344 -11.70 22.21 -24.60
C PRO A 344 -11.73 20.68 -24.65
N ASP A 345 -12.62 20.20 -23.83
CA ASP A 345 -13.25 18.90 -23.73
C ASP A 345 -13.42 18.14 -25.07
N ILE A 346 -12.63 17.09 -25.32
CA ILE A 346 -13.01 15.98 -26.22
C ILE A 346 -12.14 14.74 -25.84
N GLY A 347 -12.75 13.72 -25.28
CA GLY A 347 -12.18 12.36 -25.24
C GLY A 347 -12.30 11.58 -23.93
N SER A 348 -12.23 12.22 -22.77
CA SER A 348 -12.32 11.52 -21.48
C SER A 348 -13.75 11.09 -21.13
N THR A 349 -14.74 11.81 -21.61
CA THR A 349 -16.17 11.55 -21.36
C THR A 349 -16.68 10.31 -22.09
N GLN A 350 -16.09 9.92 -23.22
CA GLN A 350 -16.55 8.74 -23.95
C GLN A 350 -16.03 7.43 -23.35
N LEU A 351 -14.81 7.40 -22.82
CA LEU A 351 -14.28 6.20 -22.17
C LEU A 351 -14.92 5.96 -20.79
N ALA A 352 -15.11 7.00 -20.02
CA ALA A 352 -15.82 6.91 -18.73
C ALA A 352 -17.29 6.52 -18.94
N GLY A 353 -17.92 6.99 -20.01
CA GLY A 353 -19.27 6.61 -20.41
C GLY A 353 -19.39 5.15 -20.84
N SER A 354 -18.39 4.60 -21.53
CA SER A 354 -18.35 3.19 -21.93
C SER A 354 -18.18 2.26 -20.75
N LEU A 355 -17.29 2.58 -19.81
CA LEU A 355 -17.10 1.80 -18.58
C LEU A 355 -18.34 1.84 -17.65
N ALA A 356 -18.96 3.01 -17.52
CA ALA A 356 -20.20 3.18 -16.75
C ALA A 356 -21.38 2.44 -17.41
N ALA A 357 -21.43 2.33 -18.73
CA ALA A 357 -22.43 1.60 -19.48
C ALA A 357 -22.26 0.06 -19.30
N GLU A 358 -21.01 -0.43 -19.31
CA GLU A 358 -20.72 -1.84 -19.03
C GLU A 358 -21.05 -2.22 -17.58
N MET A 359 -20.73 -1.35 -16.61
CA MET A 359 -21.09 -1.57 -15.21
C MET A 359 -22.62 -1.55 -14.99
N LYS A 360 -23.34 -0.72 -15.70
CA LYS A 360 -24.81 -0.64 -15.64
C LYS A 360 -25.48 -1.85 -16.32
N ALA A 361 -24.89 -2.38 -17.39
CA ALA A 361 -25.37 -3.60 -18.05
C ALA A 361 -25.09 -4.87 -17.23
N ALA A 362 -24.00 -4.90 -16.45
CA ALA A 362 -23.65 -6.03 -15.59
C ALA A 362 -24.39 -6.05 -14.23
N GLY A 363 -24.91 -4.88 -13.77
CA GLY A 363 -25.57 -4.71 -12.46
C GLY A 363 -27.08 -4.46 -12.47
N GLY A 364 -27.70 -4.39 -13.64
CA GLY A 364 -29.05 -3.85 -13.78
C GLY A 364 -30.18 -4.83 -13.67
N GLU A 365 -30.47 -5.39 -12.51
CA GLU A 365 -31.87 -5.86 -12.23
C GLU A 365 -32.28 -5.95 -10.74
N ARG A 366 -31.50 -5.47 -9.77
CA ARG A 366 -31.89 -5.62 -8.35
C ARG A 366 -31.58 -4.47 -7.39
N ILE A 367 -31.50 -3.23 -7.83
CA ILE A 367 -31.30 -2.11 -6.88
C ILE A 367 -32.59 -1.27 -6.63
N ASP A 368 -33.58 -1.32 -7.49
CA ASP A 368 -34.79 -0.48 -7.35
C ASP A 368 -35.85 -1.00 -6.35
N SER A 369 -35.66 -2.17 -5.72
CA SER A 369 -36.67 -2.71 -4.80
C SER A 369 -36.35 -2.56 -3.30
N VAL A 370 -35.22 -1.97 -2.91
CA VAL A 370 -34.80 -1.84 -1.50
C VAL A 370 -34.90 -0.43 -0.94
N LEU A 371 -35.13 0.58 -1.77
CA LEU A 371 -35.20 1.99 -1.34
C LEU A 371 -36.64 2.56 -1.19
N MET A 372 -37.68 1.73 -1.28
CA MET A 372 -39.06 2.17 -1.09
C MET A 372 -39.78 1.58 0.14
N ASN A 373 -39.07 1.16 1.16
CA ASN A 373 -39.74 0.86 2.46
C ASN A 373 -38.76 1.08 3.63
N LYS A 374 -38.59 2.36 3.99
CA LYS A 374 -38.60 2.83 5.39
C LYS A 374 -38.41 4.34 5.40
#